data_f525466caf4ac7ae2a9c063fa0373afd
#
_entry.id   f525466caf4ac7ae2a9c063fa0373afd
#
_cell.length_a   1.000
_cell.length_b   1.000
_cell.length_c   1.000
_cell.angle_alpha   90.00
_cell.angle_beta   90.00
_cell.angle_gamma   90.00
#
_symmetry.space_group_name_H-M   'P 1'
#
loop_
_entity.id
_entity.type
_entity.pdbx_description
1 polymer ?
#
loop_
_entity_poly.entity_id
_entity_poly.type
_entity_poly.pdbx_seq_one_letter_code
_entity_poly.pdbx_strand_id
1 'polypeptide(L)'
;MKVRTTFLLFSLVAIPLKAWSALQTMPFIAPYGTPKYSQLDHLPYANVQAPKGGELTRAVIGSFDNLNSMNGRGTAVEGTNYLFDSLMSSSLDEPAVMYPLLAEKVSYDPKNFNAIIFHLNPKARFSDGSPVTAADVKFSFDIFQSKSNFGLQMYLSDLAKTEVLSKYSVKMHFKTRNNVEMPLIVARMPIYSKKDWQGKDFSQTSVKPILGSGPYLLEKINAGQRVVYKRNPKYWARDLKVNQGRYNFNRVGYVYYRSKDIAFTAFKAGLYTLHEEESARQWVTAYNFPAAKQGLVKKYRFKHFNPIPTQSFVFNTRRQPFQDIYFRQALTYAYDFEWQN
;
A
#
# COMPACT_ATOMS: atom_id res chain seq x y z
N MET A 1 47.19 -32.38 68.58
CA MET A 1 46.59 -32.60 67.27
C MET A 1 45.64 -31.45 66.93
N LYS A 2 46.08 -30.53 66.02
CA LYS A 2 45.27 -29.36 65.62
C LYS A 2 44.72 -29.64 64.24
N VAL A 3 43.38 -29.81 64.14
CA VAL A 3 42.70 -29.96 62.85
C VAL A 3 42.51 -28.57 62.21
N ARG A 4 43.05 -28.36 61.06
CA ARG A 4 42.82 -27.14 60.24
C ARG A 4 41.65 -27.42 59.29
N THR A 5 40.56 -26.72 59.48
CA THR A 5 39.40 -26.75 58.58
C THR A 5 39.59 -25.69 57.53
N THR A 6 39.77 -26.09 56.24
CA THR A 6 39.89 -25.22 55.11
C THR A 6 38.51 -24.95 54.54
N PHE A 7 38.02 -23.70 54.62
CA PHE A 7 36.77 -23.28 53.97
C PHE A 7 37.10 -22.93 52.48
N LEU A 8 36.54 -23.69 51.53
CA LEU A 8 36.51 -23.33 50.11
C LEU A 8 35.31 -22.38 49.87
N LEU A 9 35.62 -21.12 49.57
CA LEU A 9 34.64 -20.17 49.02
C LEU A 9 34.40 -20.48 47.54
N PHE A 10 33.19 -21.00 47.24
CA PHE A 10 32.68 -21.03 45.86
C PHE A 10 32.12 -19.65 45.49
N SER A 11 32.84 -18.91 44.67
CA SER A 11 32.32 -17.68 44.04
C SER A 11 31.35 -18.08 42.91
N LEU A 12 30.04 -17.92 43.15
CA LEU A 12 29.05 -17.98 42.06
C LEU A 12 29.27 -16.79 41.10
N VAL A 13 29.83 -17.08 39.95
CA VAL A 13 29.83 -16.13 38.83
C VAL A 13 28.41 -16.09 38.27
N ALA A 14 27.65 -15.05 38.62
CA ALA A 14 26.35 -14.77 38.01
C ALA A 14 26.62 -14.36 36.51
N ILE A 15 26.45 -15.29 35.60
CA ILE A 15 26.40 -15.00 34.17
C ILE A 15 25.12 -14.19 33.94
N PRO A 16 25.17 -12.93 33.44
CA PRO A 16 23.98 -12.18 33.12
C PRO A 16 23.21 -12.94 32.04
N LEU A 17 22.06 -13.53 32.36
CA LEU A 17 21.09 -13.94 31.35
C LEU A 17 20.74 -12.68 30.54
N LYS A 18 21.29 -12.58 29.33
CA LYS A 18 20.76 -11.65 28.35
C LYS A 18 19.29 -12.04 28.17
N ALA A 19 18.39 -11.23 28.72
CA ALA A 19 16.96 -11.34 28.48
C ALA A 19 16.77 -11.22 26.96
N TRP A 20 16.62 -12.33 26.26
CA TRP A 20 16.10 -12.35 24.90
C TRP A 20 14.68 -11.80 25.02
N SER A 21 14.46 -10.61 24.49
CA SER A 21 13.09 -10.10 24.41
C SER A 21 12.31 -11.09 23.53
N ALA A 22 11.31 -11.70 24.12
CA ALA A 22 10.54 -12.75 23.47
C ALA A 22 9.75 -12.13 22.31
N LEU A 23 9.80 -12.75 21.14
CA LEU A 23 8.94 -12.40 20.01
C LEU A 23 7.49 -12.44 20.49
N GLN A 24 6.79 -11.33 20.35
CA GLN A 24 5.36 -11.25 20.64
C GLN A 24 4.58 -11.54 19.36
N THR A 25 3.55 -12.37 19.49
CA THR A 25 2.65 -12.66 18.36
C THR A 25 1.37 -11.85 18.53
N MET A 26 1.04 -11.06 17.52
CA MET A 26 -0.12 -10.14 17.50
C MET A 26 -0.82 -10.17 16.17
N PRO A 27 -2.13 -9.83 16.13
CA PRO A 27 -2.86 -9.74 14.87
C PRO A 27 -2.61 -8.43 14.10
N PHE A 28 -1.71 -7.55 14.54
CA PHE A 28 -1.48 -6.23 13.94
C PHE A 28 -0.01 -5.81 14.06
N ILE A 29 0.40 -4.82 13.26
CA ILE A 29 1.63 -4.06 13.46
C ILE A 29 1.21 -2.66 13.89
N ALA A 30 1.67 -2.21 15.07
CA ALA A 30 1.36 -0.90 15.63
C ALA A 30 2.56 -0.35 16.42
N PRO A 31 3.58 0.20 15.76
CA PRO A 31 4.81 0.63 16.41
C PRO A 31 4.63 1.83 17.33
N TYR A 32 3.57 2.62 17.15
CA TYR A 32 3.36 3.88 17.86
C TYR A 32 2.18 3.86 18.84
N GLY A 33 1.66 2.69 19.20
CA GLY A 33 0.59 2.62 20.19
C GLY A 33 -0.40 1.48 19.96
N THR A 34 -1.57 1.60 20.59
CA THR A 34 -2.63 0.61 20.49
C THR A 34 -3.52 0.88 19.27
N PRO A 35 -3.78 -0.12 18.42
CA PRO A 35 -4.66 0.03 17.27
C PRO A 35 -6.09 0.41 17.68
N LYS A 36 -6.67 1.41 17.04
CA LYS A 36 -8.04 1.89 17.32
C LYS A 36 -9.09 0.81 17.09
N TYR A 37 -8.87 -0.03 16.05
CA TYR A 37 -9.88 -0.93 15.51
C TYR A 37 -9.62 -2.41 15.78
N SER A 38 -8.69 -2.72 16.70
CA SER A 38 -8.34 -4.10 17.05
C SER A 38 -9.53 -4.93 17.59
N GLN A 39 -10.47 -4.29 18.28
CA GLN A 39 -11.64 -4.91 18.91
C GLN A 39 -12.91 -4.82 18.07
N LEU A 40 -12.91 -4.12 16.94
CA LEU A 40 -14.08 -3.93 16.10
C LEU A 40 -14.21 -5.02 15.04
N ASP A 41 -15.44 -5.29 14.60
CA ASP A 41 -15.72 -6.30 13.58
C ASP A 41 -15.55 -5.77 12.15
N HIS A 42 -15.52 -4.45 11.98
CA HIS A 42 -15.26 -3.77 10.71
C HIS A 42 -14.65 -2.39 10.96
N LEU A 43 -14.15 -1.75 9.90
CA LEU A 43 -13.65 -0.38 9.99
C LEU A 43 -14.84 0.60 10.05
N PRO A 44 -14.90 1.51 11.04
CA PRO A 44 -16.09 2.34 11.31
C PRO A 44 -16.53 3.24 10.17
N TYR A 45 -15.61 3.64 9.30
CA TYR A 45 -15.93 4.45 8.13
C TYR A 45 -16.51 3.63 6.96
N ALA A 46 -16.55 2.30 7.05
CA ALA A 46 -17.13 1.42 6.04
C ALA A 46 -18.57 1.05 6.43
N ASN A 47 -19.51 1.32 5.53
CA ASN A 47 -20.92 0.91 5.73
C ASN A 47 -21.10 -0.55 5.31
N VAL A 48 -21.23 -1.46 6.29
CA VAL A 48 -21.44 -2.90 6.04
C VAL A 48 -22.77 -3.21 5.35
N GLN A 49 -23.76 -2.32 5.47
CA GLN A 49 -25.05 -2.42 4.80
C GLN A 49 -25.07 -1.79 3.41
N ALA A 50 -23.93 -1.27 2.92
CA ALA A 50 -23.88 -0.67 1.60
C ALA A 50 -24.28 -1.68 0.52
N PRO A 51 -25.16 -1.29 -0.43
CA PRO A 51 -25.62 -2.19 -1.48
C PRO A 51 -24.44 -2.60 -2.38
N LYS A 52 -24.44 -3.85 -2.79
CA LYS A 52 -23.47 -4.40 -3.76
C LYS A 52 -24.07 -4.30 -5.16
N GLY A 53 -23.41 -3.60 -6.07
CA GLY A 53 -23.91 -3.46 -7.44
C GLY A 53 -23.32 -2.28 -8.19
N GLY A 54 -23.84 -1.99 -9.36
CA GLY A 54 -23.49 -0.83 -10.17
C GLY A 54 -22.06 -0.80 -10.68
N GLU A 55 -21.74 0.33 -11.30
CA GLU A 55 -20.41 0.62 -11.84
C GLU A 55 -19.91 1.98 -11.34
N LEU A 56 -18.68 2.04 -10.91
CA LEU A 56 -17.94 3.28 -10.61
C LEU A 56 -16.96 3.53 -11.75
N THR A 57 -17.08 4.67 -12.44
CA THR A 57 -16.13 5.07 -13.49
C THR A 57 -15.46 6.38 -13.13
N ARG A 58 -14.14 6.45 -13.31
CA ARG A 58 -13.29 7.60 -13.01
C ARG A 58 -12.49 8.02 -14.25
N ALA A 59 -12.13 9.30 -14.32
CA ALA A 59 -11.21 9.80 -15.31
C ALA A 59 -9.75 9.67 -14.83
N VAL A 60 -8.85 9.46 -15.78
CA VAL A 60 -7.39 9.52 -15.60
C VAL A 60 -6.81 10.38 -16.72
N ILE A 61 -5.79 11.17 -16.42
CA ILE A 61 -5.12 11.98 -17.42
C ILE A 61 -3.88 11.25 -17.94
N GLY A 62 -3.73 11.20 -19.26
CA GLY A 62 -2.62 10.53 -19.92
C GLY A 62 -3.02 9.23 -20.62
N SER A 63 -2.18 8.22 -20.51
CA SER A 63 -2.32 6.92 -21.16
C SER A 63 -1.65 5.84 -20.33
N PHE A 64 -1.73 4.58 -20.73
CA PHE A 64 -1.04 3.45 -20.09
C PHE A 64 -0.64 2.39 -21.12
N ASP A 65 0.37 1.61 -20.76
CA ASP A 65 0.89 0.49 -21.55
C ASP A 65 1.33 -0.71 -20.69
N ASN A 66 1.14 -0.64 -19.37
CA ASN A 66 1.68 -1.63 -18.45
C ASN A 66 0.72 -1.96 -17.29
N LEU A 67 0.47 -3.26 -17.06
CA LEU A 67 -0.25 -3.77 -15.88
C LEU A 67 0.65 -4.00 -14.66
N ASN A 68 1.97 -4.05 -14.86
CA ASN A 68 2.92 -4.19 -13.76
C ASN A 68 3.37 -2.83 -13.25
N SER A 69 2.72 -2.32 -12.20
CA SER A 69 3.06 -1.03 -11.59
C SER A 69 4.40 -1.03 -10.83
N MET A 70 5.02 -2.19 -10.63
CA MET A 70 6.22 -2.31 -9.81
C MET A 70 7.53 -2.22 -10.61
N ASN A 71 7.52 -2.52 -11.91
CA ASN A 71 8.77 -2.56 -12.71
C ASN A 71 9.30 -1.19 -13.13
N GLY A 72 8.52 -0.11 -13.03
CA GLY A 72 8.93 1.25 -13.36
C GLY A 72 9.19 1.51 -14.85
N ARG A 73 8.75 0.62 -15.73
CA ARG A 73 8.80 0.79 -17.19
C ARG A 73 7.41 1.06 -17.74
N GLY A 74 7.34 1.94 -18.73
CA GLY A 74 6.08 2.40 -19.28
C GLY A 74 5.24 3.19 -18.28
N THR A 75 3.96 3.27 -18.54
CA THR A 75 2.96 3.91 -17.66
C THR A 75 2.01 2.85 -17.14
N ALA A 76 1.99 2.68 -15.83
CA ALA A 76 1.11 1.72 -15.19
C ALA A 76 -0.36 2.10 -15.36
N VAL A 77 -1.20 1.10 -15.59
CA VAL A 77 -2.66 1.30 -15.62
C VAL A 77 -3.17 1.61 -14.21
N GLU A 78 -4.13 2.51 -14.11
CA GLU A 78 -4.76 2.86 -12.83
C GLU A 78 -5.61 1.70 -12.31
N GLY A 79 -5.66 1.54 -10.99
CA GLY A 79 -6.48 0.51 -10.33
C GLY A 79 -5.84 -0.88 -10.22
N THR A 80 -4.56 -1.06 -10.57
CA THR A 80 -3.87 -2.37 -10.42
C THR A 80 -3.87 -2.88 -8.99
N ASN A 81 -3.95 -1.99 -8.01
CA ASN A 81 -4.06 -2.35 -6.58
C ASN A 81 -5.33 -3.15 -6.26
N TYR A 82 -6.37 -3.12 -7.10
CA TYR A 82 -7.55 -3.99 -6.94
C TYR A 82 -7.28 -5.45 -7.29
N LEU A 83 -6.23 -5.74 -8.03
CA LEU A 83 -5.90 -7.10 -8.45
C LEU A 83 -5.14 -7.90 -7.39
N PHE A 84 -4.50 -7.22 -6.44
CA PHE A 84 -3.58 -7.86 -5.50
C PHE A 84 -3.95 -7.54 -4.05
N ASP A 85 -3.77 -8.52 -3.18
CA ASP A 85 -3.69 -8.28 -1.75
C ASP A 85 -2.24 -8.07 -1.32
N SER A 86 -2.08 -7.30 -0.24
CA SER A 86 -0.82 -7.16 0.50
C SER A 86 -0.77 -8.10 1.69
N LEU A 87 0.39 -8.20 2.35
CA LEU A 87 0.49 -9.01 3.56
C LEU A 87 -0.49 -8.56 4.63
N MET A 88 -0.63 -7.25 4.83
CA MET A 88 -1.58 -6.66 5.78
C MET A 88 -2.22 -5.41 5.18
N SER A 89 -3.35 -4.97 5.72
CA SER A 89 -4.12 -3.80 5.27
C SER A 89 -3.96 -2.63 6.24
N SER A 90 -3.76 -1.42 5.70
CA SER A 90 -3.85 -0.19 6.49
C SER A 90 -5.30 0.29 6.63
N SER A 91 -5.58 1.07 7.67
CA SER A 91 -6.78 1.89 7.77
C SER A 91 -6.57 3.25 7.09
N LEU A 92 -7.64 3.88 6.59
CA LEU A 92 -7.59 5.21 5.94
C LEU A 92 -7.39 6.35 6.94
N ASP A 93 -7.66 6.13 8.21
CA ASP A 93 -7.60 7.12 9.28
C ASP A 93 -6.62 6.76 10.39
N GLU A 94 -5.81 5.72 10.17
CA GLU A 94 -4.78 5.24 11.08
C GLU A 94 -3.55 4.76 10.29
N PRO A 95 -2.72 5.68 9.76
CA PRO A 95 -1.73 5.36 8.73
C PRO A 95 -0.58 4.48 9.19
N ALA A 96 -0.26 4.45 10.49
CA ALA A 96 0.87 3.70 11.05
C ALA A 96 0.45 2.35 11.66
N VAL A 97 -0.74 1.86 11.34
CA VAL A 97 -1.22 0.56 11.81
C VAL A 97 -1.55 -0.35 10.64
N MET A 98 -1.19 -1.63 10.79
CA MET A 98 -1.49 -2.67 9.81
C MET A 98 -2.35 -3.75 10.44
N TYR A 99 -3.45 -4.07 9.79
CA TYR A 99 -4.45 -5.05 10.19
C TYR A 99 -4.36 -6.33 9.34
N PRO A 100 -4.84 -7.48 9.82
CA PRO A 100 -4.77 -8.75 9.11
C PRO A 100 -5.38 -8.71 7.70
N LEU A 101 -4.66 -9.30 6.73
CA LEU A 101 -5.13 -9.58 5.38
C LEU A 101 -4.53 -10.91 4.92
N LEU A 102 -3.54 -10.95 4.00
CA LEU A 102 -2.86 -12.21 3.65
C LEU A 102 -2.16 -12.84 4.87
N ALA A 103 -1.56 -12.03 5.74
CA ALA A 103 -1.10 -12.48 7.05
C ALA A 103 -2.20 -12.28 8.09
N GLU A 104 -2.53 -13.33 8.83
CA GLU A 104 -3.52 -13.28 9.92
C GLU A 104 -2.92 -12.75 11.23
N LYS A 105 -1.61 -12.89 11.40
CA LYS A 105 -0.83 -12.43 12.55
C LYS A 105 0.63 -12.26 12.21
N VAL A 106 1.33 -11.55 13.07
CA VAL A 106 2.77 -11.31 12.97
C VAL A 106 3.46 -11.62 14.29
N SER A 107 4.73 -12.00 14.23
CA SER A 107 5.58 -12.14 15.41
C SER A 107 6.80 -11.26 15.28
N TYR A 108 6.98 -10.32 16.20
CA TYR A 108 8.14 -9.43 16.24
C TYR A 108 8.43 -8.99 17.69
N ASP A 109 9.61 -8.42 17.91
CA ASP A 109 9.96 -7.77 19.17
C ASP A 109 9.62 -6.27 19.08
N PRO A 110 8.64 -5.77 19.87
CA PRO A 110 8.26 -4.35 19.83
C PRO A 110 9.37 -3.38 20.23
N LYS A 111 10.42 -3.88 20.89
CA LYS A 111 11.59 -3.10 21.30
C LYS A 111 12.74 -3.18 20.31
N ASN A 112 12.65 -4.08 19.32
CA ASN A 112 13.71 -4.35 18.39
C ASN A 112 13.18 -4.86 17.05
N PHE A 113 12.93 -3.95 16.11
CA PHE A 113 12.40 -4.24 14.78
C PHE A 113 13.44 -4.80 13.80
N ASN A 114 14.36 -5.65 14.22
CA ASN A 114 15.36 -6.26 13.34
C ASN A 114 14.78 -7.34 12.42
N ALA A 115 13.66 -7.91 12.80
CA ALA A 115 12.98 -8.93 12.02
C ALA A 115 11.49 -8.99 12.38
N ILE A 116 10.69 -9.45 11.43
CA ILE A 116 9.28 -9.75 11.60
C ILE A 116 8.94 -11.08 10.93
N ILE A 117 8.09 -11.87 11.54
CA ILE A 117 7.53 -13.08 10.96
C ILE A 117 6.07 -12.82 10.62
N PHE A 118 5.71 -12.99 9.36
CA PHE A 118 4.33 -12.98 8.91
C PHE A 118 3.80 -14.42 8.87
N HIS A 119 2.68 -14.67 9.53
CA HIS A 119 1.95 -15.92 9.51
C HIS A 119 0.76 -15.77 8.55
N LEU A 120 0.85 -16.40 7.40
CA LEU A 120 -0.14 -16.28 6.34
C LEU A 120 -1.41 -17.05 6.70
N ASN A 121 -2.55 -16.52 6.30
CA ASN A 121 -3.84 -17.18 6.43
C ASN A 121 -3.90 -18.39 5.48
N PRO A 122 -4.07 -19.62 5.95
CA PRO A 122 -4.13 -20.82 5.10
C PRO A 122 -5.33 -20.81 4.12
N LYS A 123 -6.34 -19.94 4.34
CA LYS A 123 -7.47 -19.74 3.45
C LYS A 123 -7.18 -18.76 2.30
N ALA A 124 -6.04 -18.04 2.34
CA ALA A 124 -5.69 -17.08 1.29
C ALA A 124 -5.52 -17.78 -0.08
N ARG A 125 -6.14 -17.18 -1.12
CA ARG A 125 -6.18 -17.76 -2.47
C ARG A 125 -5.90 -16.68 -3.52
N PHE A 126 -5.20 -17.09 -4.55
CA PHE A 126 -5.24 -16.35 -5.82
C PHE A 126 -6.59 -16.55 -6.50
N SER A 127 -6.87 -15.75 -7.53
CA SER A 127 -8.16 -15.76 -8.23
C SER A 127 -8.44 -17.04 -9.03
N ASP A 128 -7.43 -17.84 -9.31
CA ASP A 128 -7.54 -19.18 -9.89
C ASP A 128 -7.84 -20.27 -8.85
N GLY A 129 -7.91 -19.93 -7.57
CA GLY A 129 -8.12 -20.85 -6.45
C GLY A 129 -6.85 -21.44 -5.86
N SER A 130 -5.67 -21.22 -6.45
CA SER A 130 -4.41 -21.69 -5.89
C SER A 130 -4.08 -20.95 -4.58
N PRO A 131 -3.43 -21.64 -3.61
CA PRO A 131 -3.10 -21.04 -2.32
C PRO A 131 -2.01 -19.98 -2.44
N VAL A 132 -2.12 -18.90 -1.66
CA VAL A 132 -1.02 -17.96 -1.45
C VAL A 132 -0.09 -18.53 -0.37
N THR A 133 1.21 -18.59 -0.66
CA THR A 133 2.20 -19.23 0.19
C THR A 133 3.39 -18.32 0.52
N ALA A 134 4.19 -18.71 1.50
CA ALA A 134 5.43 -18.03 1.84
C ALA A 134 6.44 -18.00 0.67
N ALA A 135 6.36 -18.95 -0.26
CA ALA A 135 7.18 -18.95 -1.47
C ALA A 135 6.80 -17.82 -2.43
N ASP A 136 5.50 -17.46 -2.51
CA ASP A 136 5.04 -16.32 -3.30
C ASP A 136 5.48 -15.00 -2.67
N VAL A 137 5.43 -14.90 -1.35
CA VAL A 137 5.95 -13.73 -0.61
C VAL A 137 7.43 -13.54 -0.88
N LYS A 138 8.24 -14.62 -0.67
CA LYS A 138 9.68 -14.55 -0.95
C LYS A 138 9.96 -14.13 -2.39
N PHE A 139 9.30 -14.76 -3.35
CA PHE A 139 9.42 -14.41 -4.77
C PHE A 139 9.13 -12.94 -5.03
N SER A 140 8.05 -12.40 -4.46
CA SER A 140 7.66 -11.00 -4.64
C SER A 140 8.75 -10.05 -4.17
N PHE A 141 9.30 -10.27 -2.97
CA PHE A 141 10.34 -9.39 -2.43
C PHE A 141 11.68 -9.55 -3.15
N ASP A 142 12.08 -10.76 -3.53
CA ASP A 142 13.31 -11.00 -4.30
C ASP A 142 13.26 -10.25 -5.66
N ILE A 143 12.11 -10.30 -6.35
CA ILE A 143 11.97 -9.65 -7.65
C ILE A 143 11.83 -8.12 -7.50
N PHE A 144 11.18 -7.62 -6.45
CA PHE A 144 11.09 -6.18 -6.19
C PHE A 144 12.45 -5.59 -5.87
N GLN A 145 13.26 -6.23 -5.05
CA GLN A 145 14.62 -5.76 -4.75
C GLN A 145 15.54 -5.76 -5.96
N SER A 146 15.33 -6.68 -6.92
CA SER A 146 16.23 -6.85 -8.05
C SER A 146 15.77 -6.19 -9.36
N LYS A 147 14.44 -6.09 -9.60
CA LYS A 147 13.89 -5.72 -10.91
C LYS A 147 12.80 -4.65 -10.88
N SER A 148 12.44 -4.12 -9.72
CA SER A 148 11.47 -3.02 -9.63
C SER A 148 12.07 -1.68 -10.07
N ASN A 149 11.26 -0.62 -10.03
CA ASN A 149 11.77 0.73 -10.21
C ASN A 149 12.74 1.13 -9.09
N PHE A 150 13.64 2.07 -9.41
CA PHE A 150 14.70 2.50 -8.49
C PHE A 150 14.15 3.00 -7.14
N GLY A 151 13.04 3.72 -7.15
CA GLY A 151 12.40 4.21 -5.92
C GLY A 151 11.99 3.06 -4.99
N LEU A 152 11.35 2.02 -5.52
CA LEU A 152 10.95 0.85 -4.73
C LEU A 152 12.17 0.04 -4.25
N GLN A 153 13.22 -0.09 -5.08
CA GLN A 153 14.48 -0.72 -4.64
C GLN A 153 15.11 0.04 -3.47
N MET A 154 15.11 1.38 -3.52
CA MET A 154 15.58 2.23 -2.42
C MET A 154 14.71 2.06 -1.18
N TYR A 155 13.40 2.02 -1.31
CA TYR A 155 12.49 1.74 -0.19
C TYR A 155 12.75 0.40 0.48
N LEU A 156 13.06 -0.63 -0.31
CA LEU A 156 13.35 -1.97 0.18
C LEU A 156 14.84 -2.21 0.49
N SER A 157 15.69 -1.17 0.44
CA SER A 157 17.13 -1.31 0.64
C SER A 157 17.52 -1.80 2.05
N ASP A 158 16.69 -1.54 3.05
CA ASP A 158 16.88 -2.01 4.43
C ASP A 158 16.38 -3.45 4.66
N LEU A 159 15.62 -4.04 3.73
CA LEU A 159 15.26 -5.46 3.78
C LEU A 159 16.50 -6.31 3.42
N ALA A 160 17.06 -6.98 4.43
CA ALA A 160 18.29 -7.77 4.25
C ALA A 160 17.99 -9.13 3.60
N LYS A 161 16.92 -9.81 4.04
CA LYS A 161 16.58 -11.16 3.60
C LYS A 161 15.11 -11.46 3.84
N THR A 162 14.50 -12.17 2.90
CA THR A 162 13.19 -12.83 3.06
C THR A 162 13.40 -14.35 3.12
N GLU A 163 13.00 -14.96 4.24
CA GLU A 163 13.25 -16.38 4.56
C GLU A 163 11.94 -17.13 4.74
N VAL A 164 11.77 -18.23 3.99
CA VAL A 164 10.62 -19.12 4.13
C VAL A 164 10.86 -20.04 5.32
N LEU A 165 10.04 -19.93 6.37
CA LEU A 165 10.11 -20.81 7.55
C LEU A 165 9.22 -22.04 7.39
N SER A 166 8.07 -21.88 6.75
CA SER A 166 7.12 -22.96 6.44
C SER A 166 6.26 -22.55 5.25
N LYS A 167 5.33 -23.41 4.82
CA LYS A 167 4.39 -23.09 3.74
C LYS A 167 3.62 -21.77 3.95
N TYR A 168 3.32 -21.42 5.20
CA TYR A 168 2.52 -20.26 5.56
C TYR A 168 3.22 -19.33 6.55
N SER A 169 4.54 -19.40 6.69
CA SER A 169 5.30 -18.50 7.54
C SER A 169 6.54 -18.00 6.84
N VAL A 170 6.74 -16.69 6.83
CA VAL A 170 7.88 -16.03 6.21
C VAL A 170 8.48 -15.04 7.19
N LYS A 171 9.81 -15.06 7.31
CA LYS A 171 10.56 -14.13 8.15
C LYS A 171 11.29 -13.12 7.28
N MET A 172 11.17 -11.86 7.63
CA MET A 172 11.89 -10.77 7.02
C MET A 172 12.90 -10.21 8.00
N HIS A 173 14.14 -10.05 7.55
CA HIS A 173 15.24 -9.51 8.33
C HIS A 173 15.59 -8.12 7.81
N PHE A 174 15.82 -7.16 8.70
CA PHE A 174 16.18 -5.79 8.37
C PHE A 174 17.63 -5.51 8.74
N LYS A 175 18.30 -4.66 7.96
CA LYS A 175 19.70 -4.27 8.18
C LYS A 175 19.84 -3.31 9.33
N THR A 176 18.94 -2.32 9.39
CA THR A 176 18.94 -1.25 10.38
C THR A 176 18.15 -1.69 11.61
N ARG A 177 18.74 -1.50 12.78
CA ARG A 177 18.04 -1.74 14.05
C ARG A 177 17.00 -0.67 14.29
N ASN A 178 15.85 -1.09 14.86
CA ASN A 178 14.78 -0.19 15.25
C ASN A 178 14.19 0.67 14.11
N ASN A 179 14.30 0.23 12.87
CA ASN A 179 13.57 0.84 11.78
C ASN A 179 12.10 0.40 11.85
N VAL A 180 11.30 1.17 12.56
CA VAL A 180 9.87 0.88 12.80
C VAL A 180 9.00 1.02 11.55
N GLU A 181 9.50 1.66 10.50
CA GLU A 181 8.76 1.86 9.25
C GLU A 181 8.85 0.65 8.32
N MET A 182 9.97 -0.08 8.34
CA MET A 182 10.17 -1.22 7.45
C MET A 182 9.09 -2.30 7.59
N PRO A 183 8.65 -2.73 8.78
CA PRO A 183 7.51 -3.63 8.93
C PRO A 183 6.23 -3.12 8.26
N LEU A 184 5.96 -1.80 8.34
CA LEU A 184 4.79 -1.17 7.71
C LEU A 184 4.92 -1.13 6.18
N ILE A 185 6.12 -0.86 5.67
CA ILE A 185 6.42 -0.81 4.23
C ILE A 185 6.22 -2.20 3.62
N VAL A 186 6.89 -3.22 4.16
CA VAL A 186 6.79 -4.58 3.61
C VAL A 186 5.38 -5.16 3.75
N ALA A 187 4.65 -4.80 4.81
CA ALA A 187 3.29 -5.25 5.03
C ALA A 187 2.30 -4.75 3.95
N ARG A 188 2.58 -3.60 3.32
CA ARG A 188 1.74 -2.99 2.28
C ARG A 188 2.05 -3.46 0.86
N MET A 189 3.15 -4.17 0.66
CA MET A 189 3.55 -4.61 -0.69
C MET A 189 2.60 -5.69 -1.22
N PRO A 190 2.21 -5.60 -2.52
CA PRO A 190 1.40 -6.63 -3.16
C PRO A 190 2.15 -7.95 -3.26
N ILE A 191 1.43 -9.06 -3.17
CA ILE A 191 2.03 -10.38 -3.30
C ILE A 191 1.67 -10.95 -4.67
N TYR A 192 2.71 -11.33 -5.42
CA TYR A 192 2.62 -11.89 -6.76
C TYR A 192 2.75 -13.42 -6.73
N SER A 193 2.03 -14.10 -7.59
CA SER A 193 2.12 -15.56 -7.72
C SER A 193 3.44 -15.94 -8.38
N LYS A 194 4.29 -16.67 -7.65
CA LYS A 194 5.55 -17.21 -8.19
C LYS A 194 5.30 -18.06 -9.45
N LYS A 195 4.22 -18.85 -9.43
CA LYS A 195 3.83 -19.72 -10.56
C LYS A 195 3.43 -18.92 -11.79
N ASP A 196 2.64 -17.86 -11.61
CA ASP A 196 2.18 -17.02 -12.73
C ASP A 196 3.31 -16.24 -13.40
N TRP A 197 4.34 -15.87 -12.64
CA TRP A 197 5.52 -15.17 -13.16
C TRP A 197 6.60 -16.09 -13.72
N GLN A 198 6.43 -17.42 -13.63
CA GLN A 198 7.38 -18.37 -14.19
C GLN A 198 7.45 -18.21 -15.71
N GLY A 199 8.65 -17.95 -16.24
CA GLY A 199 8.87 -17.72 -17.67
C GLY A 199 8.47 -16.35 -18.19
N LYS A 200 7.99 -15.42 -17.33
CA LYS A 200 7.70 -14.02 -17.70
C LYS A 200 8.86 -13.11 -17.28
N ASP A 201 9.21 -12.15 -18.14
CA ASP A 201 10.17 -11.10 -17.78
C ASP A 201 9.47 -9.97 -17.04
N PHE A 202 9.79 -9.82 -15.75
CA PHE A 202 9.24 -8.78 -14.89
C PHE A 202 9.57 -7.36 -15.38
N SER A 203 10.66 -7.17 -16.09
CA SER A 203 11.13 -5.85 -16.53
C SER A 203 10.44 -5.35 -17.81
N GLN A 204 9.62 -6.17 -18.47
CA GLN A 204 8.91 -5.77 -19.68
C GLN A 204 7.56 -5.14 -19.37
N THR A 205 7.17 -4.17 -20.21
CA THR A 205 5.80 -3.62 -20.22
C THR A 205 4.84 -4.64 -20.82
N SER A 206 3.68 -4.80 -20.22
CA SER A 206 2.66 -5.72 -20.70
C SER A 206 1.29 -5.35 -20.18
N VAL A 207 0.29 -5.44 -21.05
CA VAL A 207 -1.14 -5.34 -20.69
C VAL A 207 -1.81 -6.71 -20.56
N LYS A 208 -1.03 -7.80 -20.60
CA LYS A 208 -1.54 -9.16 -20.37
C LYS A 208 -1.96 -9.31 -18.89
N PRO A 209 -3.09 -9.98 -18.63
CA PRO A 209 -3.56 -10.21 -17.27
C PRO A 209 -2.50 -10.86 -16.38
N ILE A 210 -2.43 -10.38 -15.13
CA ILE A 210 -1.56 -10.91 -14.08
C ILE A 210 -2.46 -11.58 -13.05
N LEU A 211 -2.10 -12.79 -12.61
CA LEU A 211 -2.82 -13.50 -11.56
C LEU A 211 -2.64 -12.79 -10.22
N GLY A 212 -3.74 -12.33 -9.65
CA GLY A 212 -3.78 -11.67 -8.35
C GLY A 212 -4.68 -12.38 -7.35
N SER A 213 -4.64 -11.94 -6.10
CA SER A 213 -5.45 -12.44 -4.98
C SER A 213 -6.57 -11.47 -4.58
N GLY A 214 -6.64 -10.32 -5.24
CA GLY A 214 -7.44 -9.17 -4.82
C GLY A 214 -8.94 -9.26 -5.09
N PRO A 215 -9.67 -8.22 -4.65
CA PRO A 215 -11.14 -8.17 -4.69
C PRO A 215 -11.73 -7.99 -6.10
N TYR A 216 -10.94 -7.59 -7.07
CA TYR A 216 -11.38 -7.43 -8.46
C TYR A 216 -10.48 -8.22 -9.42
N LEU A 217 -11.06 -8.52 -10.58
CA LEU A 217 -10.41 -9.16 -11.72
C LEU A 217 -10.39 -8.19 -12.89
N LEU A 218 -9.36 -8.24 -13.73
CA LEU A 218 -9.36 -7.53 -14.99
C LEU A 218 -10.48 -8.10 -15.89
N GLU A 219 -11.45 -7.26 -16.27
CA GLU A 219 -12.54 -7.63 -17.18
C GLU A 219 -12.25 -7.21 -18.61
N LYS A 220 -11.84 -5.95 -18.81
CA LYS A 220 -11.58 -5.37 -20.13
C LYS A 220 -10.44 -4.38 -20.08
N ILE A 221 -9.62 -4.40 -21.10
CA ILE A 221 -8.55 -3.44 -21.29
C ILE A 221 -8.51 -2.99 -22.77
N ASN A 222 -8.59 -1.69 -22.99
CA ASN A 222 -8.29 -1.05 -24.28
C ASN A 222 -7.04 -0.21 -24.02
N ALA A 223 -5.90 -0.67 -24.56
CA ALA A 223 -4.61 -0.07 -24.28
C ALA A 223 -4.63 1.46 -24.47
N GLY A 224 -4.13 2.17 -23.47
CA GLY A 224 -4.05 3.62 -23.44
C GLY A 224 -5.36 4.38 -23.29
N GLN A 225 -6.52 3.73 -23.27
CA GLN A 225 -7.84 4.39 -23.31
C GLN A 225 -8.76 4.05 -22.15
N ARG A 226 -8.92 2.77 -21.85
CA ARG A 226 -9.87 2.32 -20.81
C ARG A 226 -9.46 1.00 -20.19
N VAL A 227 -9.67 0.87 -18.88
CA VAL A 227 -9.61 -0.40 -18.17
C VAL A 227 -10.87 -0.58 -17.33
N VAL A 228 -11.35 -1.81 -17.23
CA VAL A 228 -12.49 -2.18 -16.39
C VAL A 228 -12.12 -3.40 -15.55
N TYR A 229 -12.35 -3.27 -14.26
CA TYR A 229 -12.21 -4.33 -13.28
C TYR A 229 -13.60 -4.79 -12.83
N LYS A 230 -13.84 -6.09 -12.81
CA LYS A 230 -15.08 -6.68 -12.25
C LYS A 230 -14.81 -7.25 -10.86
N ARG A 231 -15.77 -7.11 -9.97
CA ARG A 231 -15.67 -7.68 -8.63
C ARG A 231 -15.54 -9.21 -8.71
N ASN A 232 -14.59 -9.74 -7.94
CA ASN A 232 -14.37 -11.17 -7.83
C ASN A 232 -15.42 -11.79 -6.88
N PRO A 233 -16.40 -12.58 -7.37
CA PRO A 233 -17.41 -13.19 -6.51
C PRO A 233 -16.84 -14.25 -5.57
N LYS A 234 -15.63 -14.77 -5.90
CA LYS A 234 -14.92 -15.79 -5.12
C LYS A 234 -13.75 -15.19 -4.32
N TYR A 235 -13.78 -13.87 -4.08
CA TYR A 235 -12.72 -13.21 -3.31
C TYR A 235 -12.61 -13.84 -1.92
N TRP A 236 -11.46 -14.41 -1.62
CA TRP A 236 -11.21 -15.19 -0.42
C TRP A 236 -11.33 -14.37 0.87
N ALA A 237 -10.97 -13.07 0.81
CA ALA A 237 -10.90 -12.18 1.97
C ALA A 237 -12.14 -11.29 2.15
N ARG A 238 -13.25 -11.55 1.43
CA ARG A 238 -14.46 -10.69 1.44
C ARG A 238 -15.05 -10.49 2.83
N ASP A 239 -14.95 -11.51 3.69
CA ASP A 239 -15.55 -11.54 5.02
C ASP A 239 -14.56 -11.14 6.14
N LEU A 240 -13.31 -10.78 5.78
CA LEU A 240 -12.36 -10.26 6.75
C LEU A 240 -12.77 -8.86 7.23
N LYS A 241 -12.51 -8.56 8.52
CA LYS A 241 -12.88 -7.29 9.17
C LYS A 241 -12.51 -6.05 8.36
N VAL A 242 -11.31 -6.04 7.77
CA VAL A 242 -10.79 -4.92 6.96
C VAL A 242 -11.52 -4.72 5.63
N ASN A 243 -12.31 -5.71 5.17
CA ASN A 243 -12.97 -5.69 3.88
C ASN A 243 -14.50 -5.58 3.98
N GLN A 244 -15.06 -5.72 5.18
CA GLN A 244 -16.50 -5.56 5.38
C GLN A 244 -16.93 -4.14 5.02
N GLY A 245 -18.04 -4.02 4.26
CA GLY A 245 -18.53 -2.74 3.77
C GLY A 245 -17.73 -2.13 2.61
N ARG A 246 -16.71 -2.81 2.10
CA ARG A 246 -15.85 -2.37 0.98
C ARG A 246 -16.15 -3.14 -0.31
N TYR A 247 -15.55 -2.69 -1.42
CA TYR A 247 -15.66 -3.33 -2.74
C TYR A 247 -17.11 -3.53 -3.19
N ASN A 248 -17.90 -2.45 -3.09
CA ASN A 248 -19.35 -2.50 -3.27
C ASN A 248 -19.76 -2.53 -4.75
N PHE A 249 -19.01 -1.92 -5.65
CA PHE A 249 -19.32 -1.87 -7.06
C PHE A 249 -19.06 -3.20 -7.77
N ASN A 250 -19.95 -3.59 -8.70
CA ASN A 250 -19.71 -4.76 -9.54
C ASN A 250 -18.59 -4.51 -10.54
N ARG A 251 -18.43 -3.25 -11.01
CA ARG A 251 -17.36 -2.83 -11.89
C ARG A 251 -16.73 -1.54 -11.39
N VAL A 252 -15.42 -1.44 -11.57
CA VAL A 252 -14.66 -0.18 -11.42
C VAL A 252 -13.93 0.06 -12.73
N GLY A 253 -14.19 1.21 -13.35
CA GLY A 253 -13.64 1.58 -14.65
C GLY A 253 -12.79 2.85 -14.57
N TYR A 254 -11.75 2.91 -15.39
CA TYR A 254 -10.94 4.11 -15.61
C TYR A 254 -10.92 4.42 -17.09
N VAL A 255 -11.24 5.70 -17.42
CA VAL A 255 -11.24 6.22 -18.79
C VAL A 255 -10.15 7.29 -18.90
N TYR A 256 -9.29 7.15 -19.88
CA TYR A 256 -8.13 8.01 -20.05
C TYR A 256 -8.42 9.16 -20.99
N TYR A 257 -8.04 10.37 -20.59
CA TYR A 257 -8.23 11.61 -21.33
C TYR A 257 -6.90 12.34 -21.50
N ARG A 258 -6.77 13.15 -22.55
CA ARG A 258 -5.52 13.88 -22.84
C ARG A 258 -5.28 15.03 -21.86
N SER A 259 -6.35 15.66 -21.35
CA SER A 259 -6.23 16.81 -20.42
C SER A 259 -7.37 16.84 -19.41
N LYS A 260 -7.17 17.57 -18.32
CA LYS A 260 -8.18 17.82 -17.27
C LYS A 260 -9.43 18.49 -17.85
N ASP A 261 -9.30 19.42 -18.79
CA ASP A 261 -10.44 20.12 -19.40
C ASP A 261 -11.31 19.20 -20.25
N ILE A 262 -10.69 18.30 -21.02
CA ILE A 262 -11.41 17.28 -21.80
C ILE A 262 -12.11 16.31 -20.84
N ALA A 263 -11.43 15.87 -19.77
CA ALA A 263 -12.01 15.00 -18.75
C ALA A 263 -13.20 15.69 -18.08
N PHE A 264 -13.08 16.96 -17.69
CA PHE A 264 -14.18 17.71 -17.09
C PHE A 264 -15.37 17.89 -18.05
N THR A 265 -15.10 18.10 -19.33
CA THR A 265 -16.15 18.14 -20.37
C THR A 265 -16.86 16.79 -20.50
N ALA A 266 -16.13 15.69 -20.47
CA ALA A 266 -16.69 14.34 -20.45
C ALA A 266 -17.51 14.06 -19.18
N PHE A 267 -17.10 14.59 -18.01
CA PHE A 267 -17.88 14.51 -16.78
C PHE A 267 -19.23 15.23 -16.91
N LYS A 268 -19.23 16.44 -17.45
CA LYS A 268 -20.49 17.19 -17.71
C LYS A 268 -21.44 16.45 -18.66
N ALA A 269 -20.89 15.65 -19.57
CA ALA A 269 -21.64 14.78 -20.48
C ALA A 269 -22.04 13.42 -19.87
N GLY A 270 -21.68 13.14 -18.59
CA GLY A 270 -22.02 11.90 -17.91
C GLY A 270 -21.22 10.67 -18.36
N LEU A 271 -20.06 10.85 -19.01
CA LEU A 271 -19.24 9.75 -19.53
C LEU A 271 -18.45 9.00 -18.45
N TYR A 272 -18.41 9.53 -17.23
CA TYR A 272 -17.93 8.84 -16.03
C TYR A 272 -18.62 9.38 -14.77
N THR A 273 -18.59 8.63 -13.67
CA THR A 273 -19.51 8.82 -12.54
C THR A 273 -18.93 9.51 -11.33
N LEU A 274 -17.60 9.46 -11.14
CA LEU A 274 -16.92 10.11 -10.03
C LEU A 274 -15.80 11.01 -10.54
N HIS A 275 -15.91 12.31 -10.24
CA HIS A 275 -14.89 13.32 -10.50
C HIS A 275 -14.28 13.79 -9.18
N GLU A 276 -12.96 13.75 -9.10
CA GLU A 276 -12.20 14.37 -8.02
C GLU A 276 -11.74 15.75 -8.50
N GLU A 277 -12.25 16.81 -7.87
CA GLU A 277 -11.93 18.18 -8.22
C GLU A 277 -10.72 18.67 -7.42
N GLU A 278 -9.65 19.00 -8.12
CA GLU A 278 -8.40 19.48 -7.55
C GLU A 278 -8.27 21.01 -7.62
N SER A 279 -9.12 21.68 -8.41
CA SER A 279 -9.10 23.13 -8.58
C SER A 279 -10.12 23.82 -7.68
N ALA A 280 -9.65 24.61 -6.70
CA ALA A 280 -10.53 25.44 -5.87
C ALA A 280 -11.40 26.37 -6.71
N ARG A 281 -10.84 26.97 -7.77
CA ARG A 281 -11.57 27.82 -8.70
C ARG A 281 -12.69 27.05 -9.40
N GLN A 282 -12.40 25.88 -9.98
CA GLN A 282 -13.43 25.09 -10.66
C GLN A 282 -14.49 24.60 -9.67
N TRP A 283 -14.08 24.18 -8.47
CA TRP A 283 -15.00 23.78 -7.42
C TRP A 283 -16.07 24.85 -7.13
N VAL A 284 -15.69 26.13 -7.12
CA VAL A 284 -16.62 27.23 -6.82
C VAL A 284 -17.44 27.62 -8.07
N THR A 285 -16.82 27.68 -9.26
CA THR A 285 -17.42 28.39 -10.41
C THR A 285 -17.95 27.46 -11.50
N ALA A 286 -17.47 26.23 -11.63
CA ALA A 286 -17.70 25.43 -12.84
C ALA A 286 -18.88 24.43 -12.75
N TYR A 287 -19.49 24.25 -11.58
CA TYR A 287 -20.57 23.27 -11.36
C TYR A 287 -21.96 23.91 -11.51
N ASN A 288 -22.15 24.69 -12.58
CA ASN A 288 -23.42 25.36 -12.93
C ASN A 288 -24.10 24.79 -14.18
N PHE A 289 -23.61 23.65 -14.71
CA PHE A 289 -24.14 22.99 -15.90
C PHE A 289 -25.49 22.26 -15.61
N PRO A 290 -26.27 21.89 -16.65
CA PRO A 290 -27.62 21.39 -16.47
C PRO A 290 -27.78 20.22 -15.49
N ALA A 291 -26.95 19.20 -15.59
CA ALA A 291 -27.04 18.03 -14.68
C ALA A 291 -26.77 18.40 -13.21
N ALA A 292 -25.86 19.36 -12.95
CA ALA A 292 -25.60 19.86 -11.60
C ALA A 292 -26.80 20.68 -11.06
N LYS A 293 -27.41 21.54 -11.90
CA LYS A 293 -28.62 22.31 -11.55
C LYS A 293 -29.83 21.41 -11.26
N GLN A 294 -29.93 20.29 -11.96
CA GLN A 294 -30.99 19.27 -11.77
C GLN A 294 -30.72 18.35 -10.58
N GLY A 295 -29.60 18.51 -9.85
CA GLY A 295 -29.26 17.65 -8.71
C GLY A 295 -28.76 16.24 -9.08
N LEU A 296 -28.52 15.98 -10.37
CA LEU A 296 -27.93 14.73 -10.84
C LEU A 296 -26.45 14.61 -10.50
N VAL A 297 -25.77 15.75 -10.31
CA VAL A 297 -24.40 15.83 -9.81
C VAL A 297 -24.41 16.47 -8.43
N LYS A 298 -23.83 15.77 -7.46
CA LYS A 298 -23.74 16.20 -6.07
C LYS A 298 -22.28 16.44 -5.70
N LYS A 299 -22.01 17.54 -5.01
CA LYS A 299 -20.67 17.89 -4.50
C LYS A 299 -20.55 17.44 -3.06
N TYR A 300 -19.46 16.74 -2.75
CA TYR A 300 -19.14 16.31 -1.38
C TYR A 300 -17.74 16.78 -1.00
N ARG A 301 -17.56 17.14 0.27
CA ARG A 301 -16.26 17.41 0.88
C ARG A 301 -16.09 16.45 2.04
N PHE A 302 -15.01 15.66 1.98
CA PHE A 302 -14.68 14.69 3.02
C PHE A 302 -13.48 15.18 3.82
N LYS A 303 -13.60 15.15 5.16
CA LYS A 303 -12.44 15.27 6.03
C LYS A 303 -11.71 13.93 6.08
N HIS A 304 -10.40 13.95 6.03
CA HIS A 304 -9.56 12.76 6.18
C HIS A 304 -8.33 13.09 7.02
N PHE A 305 -7.70 12.06 7.57
CA PHE A 305 -6.50 12.15 8.40
C PHE A 305 -5.25 11.61 7.69
N ASN A 306 -5.33 11.43 6.37
CA ASN A 306 -4.17 11.04 5.59
C ASN A 306 -3.12 12.14 5.58
N PRO A 307 -1.83 11.81 5.60
CA PRO A 307 -0.77 12.78 5.40
C PRO A 307 -0.99 13.56 4.10
N ILE A 308 -0.88 14.89 4.19
CA ILE A 308 -1.00 15.75 3.01
C ILE A 308 0.40 15.90 2.42
N PRO A 309 0.60 15.58 1.14
CA PRO A 309 1.90 15.75 0.49
C PRO A 309 2.24 17.23 0.37
N THR A 310 3.50 17.56 0.56
CA THR A 310 4.00 18.91 0.34
C THR A 310 4.24 19.14 -1.14
N GLN A 311 3.67 20.20 -1.70
CA GLN A 311 4.03 20.70 -3.01
C GLN A 311 5.10 21.78 -2.85
N SER A 312 6.27 21.58 -3.46
CA SER A 312 7.42 22.47 -3.28
C SER A 312 8.31 22.51 -4.50
N PHE A 313 9.08 23.59 -4.63
CA PHE A 313 10.21 23.65 -5.55
C PHE A 313 11.41 22.98 -4.89
N VAL A 314 11.93 21.93 -5.50
CA VAL A 314 13.12 21.23 -5.02
C VAL A 314 14.35 21.74 -5.76
N PHE A 315 15.25 22.41 -5.06
CA PHE A 315 16.47 22.94 -5.64
C PHE A 315 17.58 21.87 -5.74
N ASN A 316 18.21 21.79 -6.90
CA ASN A 316 19.40 20.97 -7.03
C ASN A 316 20.62 21.66 -6.38
N THR A 317 20.81 21.40 -5.09
CA THR A 317 21.88 22.02 -4.28
C THR A 317 23.29 21.61 -4.70
N ARG A 318 23.46 20.72 -5.69
CA ARG A 318 24.77 20.39 -6.28
C ARG A 318 25.19 21.37 -7.38
N ARG A 319 24.25 22.26 -7.83
CA ARG A 319 24.51 23.24 -8.90
C ARG A 319 24.46 24.66 -8.38
N GLN A 320 25.33 25.53 -8.94
CA GLN A 320 25.21 26.97 -8.76
C GLN A 320 23.94 27.48 -9.46
N PRO A 321 23.25 28.53 -8.91
CA PRO A 321 23.57 29.23 -7.64
C PRO A 321 22.90 28.55 -6.42
N PHE A 322 22.27 27.37 -6.57
CA PHE A 322 21.49 26.72 -5.52
C PHE A 322 22.32 26.12 -4.38
N GLN A 323 23.65 26.12 -4.51
CA GLN A 323 24.54 25.75 -3.40
C GLN A 323 24.48 26.79 -2.27
N ASP A 324 24.29 28.08 -2.61
CA ASP A 324 24.19 29.16 -1.65
C ASP A 324 22.84 29.11 -0.91
N ILE A 325 22.89 29.08 0.41
CA ILE A 325 21.70 29.09 1.27
C ILE A 325 20.95 30.42 1.16
N TYR A 326 21.65 31.54 1.05
CA TYR A 326 21.01 32.86 0.96
C TYR A 326 20.29 33.05 -0.37
N PHE A 327 20.81 32.46 -1.45
CA PHE A 327 20.10 32.45 -2.72
C PHE A 327 18.79 31.67 -2.63
N ARG A 328 18.78 30.50 -1.97
CA ARG A 328 17.55 29.73 -1.76
C ARG A 328 16.54 30.46 -0.87
N GLN A 329 17.02 31.15 0.19
CA GLN A 329 16.17 31.99 1.03
C GLN A 329 15.58 33.15 0.25
N ALA A 330 16.36 33.83 -0.58
CA ALA A 330 15.85 34.90 -1.44
C ALA A 330 14.72 34.43 -2.35
N LEU A 331 14.83 33.24 -2.96
CA LEU A 331 13.77 32.66 -3.75
C LEU A 331 12.52 32.34 -2.93
N THR A 332 12.68 31.93 -1.67
CA THR A 332 11.54 31.67 -0.77
C THR A 332 10.80 32.97 -0.44
N TYR A 333 11.50 34.07 -0.22
CA TYR A 333 10.89 35.39 0.01
C TYR A 333 10.29 36.00 -1.26
N ALA A 334 10.81 35.66 -2.44
CA ALA A 334 10.28 36.12 -3.73
C ALA A 334 8.98 35.39 -4.13
N TYR A 335 8.68 34.25 -3.51
CA TYR A 335 7.46 33.48 -3.78
C TYR A 335 6.28 34.02 -2.99
N ASP A 336 5.32 34.62 -3.69
CA ASP A 336 4.08 35.11 -3.09
C ASP A 336 3.08 33.95 -2.93
N PHE A 337 3.12 33.33 -1.75
CA PHE A 337 2.26 32.21 -1.40
C PHE A 337 0.77 32.64 -1.29
N GLU A 338 0.50 33.82 -0.76
CA GLU A 338 -0.87 34.31 -0.54
C GLU A 338 -1.57 34.59 -1.87
N TRP A 339 -0.83 35.17 -2.83
CA TRP A 339 -1.36 35.39 -4.18
C TRP A 339 -1.64 34.12 -4.95
N GLN A 340 -0.86 33.06 -4.73
CA GLN A 340 -0.99 31.78 -5.44
C GLN A 340 -2.13 30.90 -4.90
N ASN A 341 -2.52 31.05 -3.64
CA ASN A 341 -3.56 30.28 -2.96
C ASN A 341 -4.81 31.10 -2.65
#